data_ee93c1e89fdf63692ef9fc05ea765d02
#
_entry.id   ee93c1e89fdf63692ef9fc05ea765d02
#
_cell.length_a   1.000
_cell.length_b   1.000
_cell.length_c   1.000
_cell.angle_alpha   90.00
_cell.angle_beta   90.00
_cell.angle_gamma   90.00
#
_symmetry.space_group_name_H-M   'P 1'
#
loop_
_entity.id
_entity.type
_entity.pdbx_description
1 polymer ?
#
loop_
_entity_poly.entity_id
_entity_poly.type
_entity_poly.pdbx_seq_one_letter_code
_entity_poly.pdbx_strand_id
1 'polypeptide(L)'
;MLTGALLGLALLSLSPPSIAATSHASDRTEQSPLVWPVEGKVTSRFGPRGFFHVQHRGVDIKAPKGTPVRAAAAGTVAFSGRQSSYGRVIKIDHPGGLRTIYAHNSTNFVKAGQRVKAGTIIAAVGQTGRASTNHLHFEVRRHDVARDPLPLLRSAPRTLQVKQREGTPPPPTRRKLTQRQARGTEAPPTGAVSGSHLVASAR
;
A
#
# COMPACT_ATOMS: atom_id res chain seq x y z
N MET A 1 -78.01 -47.33 -40.34
CA MET A 1 -76.86 -46.58 -40.79
C MET A 1 -76.28 -45.91 -39.57
N LEU A 2 -75.21 -46.53 -39.01
CA LEU A 2 -74.49 -45.99 -37.78
C LEU A 2 -73.26 -45.28 -38.23
N THR A 3 -73.15 -43.99 -37.90
CA THR A 3 -71.93 -43.20 -38.07
C THR A 3 -71.25 -43.10 -36.71
N GLY A 4 -70.13 -43.80 -36.60
CA GLY A 4 -69.30 -43.75 -35.40
C GLY A 4 -68.42 -42.47 -35.38
N ALA A 5 -68.47 -41.77 -34.28
CA ALA A 5 -67.56 -40.63 -33.99
C ALA A 5 -66.39 -41.12 -33.18
N LEU A 6 -65.19 -41.03 -33.76
CA LEU A 6 -63.92 -41.27 -33.06
C LEU A 6 -63.59 -40.04 -32.23
N LEU A 7 -63.57 -40.18 -30.90
CA LEU A 7 -63.08 -39.23 -29.98
C LEU A 7 -61.54 -39.41 -29.89
N GLY A 8 -60.79 -38.43 -30.44
CA GLY A 8 -59.34 -38.38 -30.28
C GLY A 8 -58.98 -37.85 -28.91
N LEU A 9 -58.35 -38.66 -28.08
CA LEU A 9 -57.83 -38.32 -26.78
C LEU A 9 -56.43 -37.60 -26.95
N ALA A 10 -56.38 -36.29 -26.87
CA ALA A 10 -55.11 -35.54 -26.87
C ALA A 10 -54.46 -35.67 -25.50
N LEU A 11 -53.34 -36.41 -25.44
CA LEU A 11 -52.45 -36.45 -24.27
C LEU A 11 -51.66 -35.15 -24.20
N LEU A 12 -52.05 -34.23 -23.30
CA LEU A 12 -51.20 -33.13 -22.90
C LEU A 12 -50.06 -33.68 -22.05
N SER A 13 -48.86 -33.74 -22.60
CA SER A 13 -47.64 -33.97 -21.84
C SER A 13 -47.29 -32.70 -21.03
N LEU A 14 -47.60 -32.71 -19.73
CA LEU A 14 -47.06 -31.74 -18.80
C LEU A 14 -45.56 -32.03 -18.57
N SER A 15 -44.70 -31.24 -19.20
CA SER A 15 -43.29 -31.22 -18.81
C SER A 15 -43.17 -30.59 -17.42
N PRO A 16 -42.44 -31.22 -16.47
CA PRO A 16 -42.20 -30.58 -15.18
C PRO A 16 -41.35 -29.33 -15.34
N PRO A 17 -41.59 -28.26 -14.54
CA PRO A 17 -40.76 -27.07 -14.56
C PRO A 17 -39.34 -27.47 -14.20
N SER A 18 -38.40 -27.21 -15.11
CA SER A 18 -36.97 -27.33 -14.85
C SER A 18 -36.65 -26.39 -13.70
N ILE A 19 -36.43 -26.93 -12.49
CA ILE A 19 -35.87 -26.20 -11.36
C ILE A 19 -34.45 -25.88 -11.79
N ALA A 20 -34.27 -24.66 -12.33
CA ALA A 20 -32.95 -24.08 -12.48
C ALA A 20 -32.28 -24.13 -11.12
N ALA A 21 -31.38 -25.09 -10.94
CA ALA A 21 -30.49 -25.14 -9.82
C ALA A 21 -29.78 -23.79 -9.77
N THR A 22 -30.28 -22.89 -8.96
CA THR A 22 -29.57 -21.70 -8.54
C THR A 22 -28.29 -22.21 -7.88
N SER A 23 -27.23 -22.33 -8.69
CA SER A 23 -25.91 -22.56 -8.19
C SER A 23 -25.62 -21.37 -7.25
N HIS A 24 -25.85 -21.61 -5.98
CA HIS A 24 -25.16 -20.87 -4.94
C HIS A 24 -23.69 -21.19 -5.18
N ALA A 25 -23.12 -20.50 -6.18
CA ALA A 25 -21.68 -20.32 -6.24
C ALA A 25 -21.32 -19.74 -4.88
N SER A 26 -20.97 -20.66 -3.99
CA SER A 26 -20.47 -20.38 -2.67
C SER A 26 -19.48 -19.23 -2.83
N ASP A 27 -19.80 -18.09 -2.23
CA ASP A 27 -18.94 -16.94 -1.98
C ASP A 27 -17.79 -17.38 -1.05
N ARG A 28 -17.07 -18.38 -1.45
CA ARG A 28 -15.69 -18.66 -1.11
C ARG A 28 -14.87 -17.90 -2.13
N THR A 29 -14.93 -16.58 -2.07
CA THR A 29 -13.79 -15.78 -2.47
C THR A 29 -12.66 -16.25 -1.58
N GLU A 30 -11.92 -17.28 -2.02
CA GLU A 30 -10.65 -17.68 -1.43
C GLU A 30 -9.77 -16.43 -1.49
N GLN A 31 -9.82 -15.67 -0.40
CA GLN A 31 -8.97 -14.51 -0.25
C GLN A 31 -7.55 -15.05 -0.24
N SER A 32 -6.87 -14.86 -1.37
CA SER A 32 -5.46 -15.18 -1.45
C SER A 32 -4.77 -14.60 -0.21
N PRO A 33 -3.96 -15.40 0.49
CA PRO A 33 -3.34 -14.97 1.73
C PRO A 33 -2.55 -13.69 1.50
N LEU A 34 -2.62 -12.77 2.45
CA LEU A 34 -1.92 -11.50 2.38
C LEU A 34 -0.41 -11.71 2.42
N VAL A 35 0.30 -11.03 1.55
CA VAL A 35 1.77 -11.01 1.53
C VAL A 35 2.27 -10.20 2.72
N TRP A 36 3.38 -10.62 3.32
CA TRP A 36 4.04 -9.88 4.40
C TRP A 36 4.46 -8.49 3.92
N PRO A 37 4.01 -7.39 4.57
CA PRO A 37 4.15 -6.04 4.03
C PRO A 37 5.56 -5.45 4.17
N VAL A 38 6.36 -5.95 5.11
CA VAL A 38 7.74 -5.48 5.36
C VAL A 38 8.56 -6.58 6.03
N GLU A 39 9.84 -6.68 5.68
CA GLU A 39 10.78 -7.53 6.40
C GLU A 39 11.11 -6.87 7.75
N GLY A 40 10.85 -7.58 8.87
CA GLY A 40 11.09 -7.02 10.20
C GLY A 40 10.54 -7.89 11.32
N LYS A 41 10.70 -7.40 12.55
CA LYS A 41 10.24 -8.09 13.77
C LYS A 41 8.95 -7.48 14.29
N VAL A 42 7.92 -8.29 14.53
CA VAL A 42 6.71 -7.84 15.23
C VAL A 42 7.07 -7.46 16.66
N THR A 43 6.86 -6.20 17.00
CA THR A 43 7.13 -5.64 18.33
C THR A 43 5.87 -5.35 19.12
N SER A 44 4.72 -5.20 18.44
CA SER A 44 3.44 -5.01 19.10
C SER A 44 2.33 -5.68 18.31
N ARG A 45 1.51 -6.45 18.98
CA ARG A 45 0.40 -7.21 18.38
C ARG A 45 -0.89 -6.41 18.39
N PHE A 46 -1.86 -6.86 17.61
CA PHE A 46 -3.25 -6.42 17.64
C PHE A 46 -3.89 -6.70 19.00
N GLY A 47 -4.77 -5.83 19.46
CA GLY A 47 -5.55 -6.02 20.67
C GLY A 47 -5.28 -4.99 21.78
N PRO A 48 -5.74 -5.23 23.00
CA PRO A 48 -5.60 -4.30 24.11
C PRO A 48 -4.13 -4.11 24.52
N ARG A 49 -3.74 -2.87 24.79
CA ARG A 49 -2.40 -2.50 25.25
C ARG A 49 -2.46 -1.91 26.66
N GLY A 50 -1.58 -2.45 27.53
CA GLY A 50 -1.35 -1.91 28.87
C GLY A 50 -2.59 -1.89 29.75
N PHE A 51 -2.45 -1.26 30.93
CA PHE A 51 -3.46 -1.23 31.99
C PHE A 51 -4.75 -0.48 31.57
N PHE A 52 -4.64 0.50 30.65
CA PHE A 52 -5.77 1.31 30.18
C PHE A 52 -6.53 0.71 28.99
N HIS A 53 -6.25 -0.54 28.61
CA HIS A 53 -6.93 -1.26 27.51
C HIS A 53 -7.03 -0.47 26.19
N VAL A 54 -6.04 0.39 25.89
CA VAL A 54 -5.99 1.11 24.62
C VAL A 54 -5.89 0.10 23.49
N GLN A 55 -6.92 0.09 22.63
CA GLN A 55 -7.01 -0.86 21.53
C GLN A 55 -5.97 -0.58 20.43
N HIS A 56 -5.05 -1.49 20.21
CA HIS A 56 -4.15 -1.48 19.05
C HIS A 56 -4.86 -2.10 17.85
N ARG A 57 -5.11 -1.31 16.82
CA ARG A 57 -5.93 -1.70 15.66
C ARG A 57 -5.16 -2.46 14.58
N GLY A 58 -3.88 -2.75 14.80
CA GLY A 58 -3.01 -3.40 13.85
C GLY A 58 -1.83 -4.09 14.52
N VAL A 59 -0.75 -4.28 13.78
CA VAL A 59 0.54 -4.78 14.29
C VAL A 59 1.63 -3.77 13.99
N ASP A 60 2.61 -3.66 14.88
CA ASP A 60 3.81 -2.85 14.63
C ASP A 60 4.97 -3.78 14.29
N ILE A 61 5.56 -3.56 13.12
CA ILE A 61 6.68 -4.33 12.60
C ILE A 61 7.89 -3.43 12.55
N LYS A 62 8.84 -3.65 13.47
CA LYS A 62 10.08 -2.89 13.56
C LYS A 62 10.98 -3.24 12.38
N ALA A 63 11.44 -2.21 11.67
CA ALA A 63 12.39 -2.29 10.58
C ALA A 63 13.18 -0.98 10.48
N PRO A 64 14.38 -0.97 9.89
CA PRO A 64 15.15 0.25 9.66
C PRO A 64 14.38 1.27 8.83
N LYS A 65 14.63 2.57 9.06
CA LYS A 65 14.10 3.64 8.21
C LYS A 65 14.53 3.42 6.76
N GLY A 66 13.58 3.55 5.84
CA GLY A 66 13.82 3.33 4.41
C GLY A 66 13.59 1.91 3.92
N THR A 67 13.36 0.92 4.82
CA THR A 67 12.99 -0.44 4.41
C THR A 67 11.75 -0.42 3.52
N PRO A 68 11.74 -1.11 2.37
CA PRO A 68 10.61 -1.13 1.46
C PRO A 68 9.35 -1.71 2.09
N VAL A 69 8.24 -0.99 1.99
CA VAL A 69 6.90 -1.44 2.38
C VAL A 69 6.16 -1.88 1.12
N ARG A 70 5.56 -3.08 1.16
CA ARG A 70 4.88 -3.70 0.02
C ARG A 70 3.38 -3.80 0.25
N ALA A 71 2.59 -3.69 -0.83
CA ALA A 71 1.16 -3.96 -0.80
C ALA A 71 0.90 -5.42 -0.43
N ALA A 72 0.11 -5.67 0.61
CA ALA A 72 -0.19 -7.02 1.10
C ALA A 72 -1.09 -7.81 0.15
N ALA A 73 -1.89 -7.14 -0.68
CA ALA A 73 -2.72 -7.72 -1.73
C ALA A 73 -2.87 -6.75 -2.90
N ALA A 74 -3.38 -7.25 -4.04
CA ALA A 74 -3.75 -6.39 -5.16
C ALA A 74 -4.96 -5.53 -4.79
N GLY A 75 -4.99 -4.28 -5.26
CA GLY A 75 -6.08 -3.36 -4.94
C GLY A 75 -5.90 -1.97 -5.53
N THR A 76 -6.75 -1.04 -5.10
CA THR A 76 -6.71 0.37 -5.47
C THR A 76 -6.35 1.23 -4.26
N VAL A 77 -5.42 2.13 -4.42
CA VAL A 77 -5.02 3.08 -3.36
C VAL A 77 -6.18 4.04 -3.10
N ALA A 78 -6.86 3.88 -1.98
CA ALA A 78 -7.96 4.77 -1.57
C ALA A 78 -7.43 6.09 -1.00
N PHE A 79 -6.27 6.07 -0.36
CA PHE A 79 -5.64 7.26 0.22
C PHE A 79 -4.12 7.11 0.26
N SER A 80 -3.41 8.20 -0.04
CA SER A 80 -1.97 8.34 0.15
C SER A 80 -1.65 9.78 0.56
N GLY A 81 -1.21 9.98 1.80
CA GLY A 81 -0.99 11.33 2.32
C GLY A 81 -0.53 11.34 3.78
N ARG A 82 -0.80 12.46 4.48
CA ARG A 82 -0.58 12.58 5.93
C ARG A 82 -1.92 12.57 6.66
N GLN A 83 -1.97 11.89 7.78
CA GLN A 83 -3.17 11.84 8.61
C GLN A 83 -2.78 11.76 10.09
N SER A 84 -3.06 12.82 10.85
CA SER A 84 -2.94 12.90 12.32
C SER A 84 -1.91 11.93 12.93
N SER A 85 -2.34 11.02 13.80
CA SER A 85 -1.49 10.06 14.51
C SER A 85 -0.79 9.04 13.60
N TYR A 86 -1.34 8.71 12.43
CA TYR A 86 -0.72 7.79 11.47
C TYR A 86 0.51 8.37 10.75
N GLY A 87 0.69 9.70 10.76
CA GLY A 87 1.74 10.34 9.98
C GLY A 87 1.53 10.18 8.48
N ARG A 88 2.56 9.82 7.72
CA ARG A 88 2.38 9.41 6.33
C ARG A 88 1.78 8.03 6.27
N VAL A 89 0.65 7.90 5.56
CA VAL A 89 -0.16 6.70 5.52
C VAL A 89 -0.65 6.41 4.11
N ILE A 90 -0.75 5.14 3.79
CA ILE A 90 -1.41 4.63 2.59
C ILE A 90 -2.56 3.72 3.05
N LYS A 91 -3.71 3.85 2.39
CA LYS A 91 -4.86 2.94 2.54
C LYS A 91 -5.16 2.33 1.19
N ILE A 92 -5.29 1.01 1.13
CA ILE A 92 -5.57 0.27 -0.10
C ILE A 92 -6.87 -0.52 0.09
N ASP A 93 -7.79 -0.33 -0.84
CA ASP A 93 -9.02 -1.11 -0.92
C ASP A 93 -8.80 -2.32 -1.82
N HIS A 94 -9.23 -3.47 -1.33
CA HIS A 94 -9.16 -4.75 -1.99
C HIS A 94 -10.56 -5.33 -2.22
N PRO A 95 -10.73 -6.34 -3.09
CA PRO A 95 -12.00 -7.02 -3.25
C PRO A 95 -12.54 -7.58 -1.93
N GLY A 96 -13.87 -7.76 -1.85
CA GLY A 96 -14.53 -8.36 -0.69
C GLY A 96 -14.55 -7.47 0.58
N GLY A 97 -14.52 -6.14 0.43
CA GLY A 97 -14.61 -5.19 1.55
C GLY A 97 -13.39 -5.20 2.47
N LEU A 98 -12.26 -5.73 1.97
CA LEU A 98 -10.99 -5.73 2.67
C LEU A 98 -10.26 -4.41 2.42
N ARG A 99 -9.65 -3.83 3.46
CA ARG A 99 -8.78 -2.66 3.41
C ARG A 99 -7.51 -2.91 4.20
N THR A 100 -6.37 -2.50 3.65
CA THR A 100 -5.10 -2.49 4.38
C THR A 100 -4.60 -1.06 4.58
N ILE A 101 -3.93 -0.81 5.72
CA ILE A 101 -3.41 0.50 6.10
C ILE A 101 -1.94 0.35 6.46
N TYR A 102 -1.11 1.24 5.90
CA TYR A 102 0.34 1.26 6.06
C TYR A 102 0.74 2.63 6.58
N ALA A 103 1.09 2.73 7.86
CA ALA A 103 1.33 4.00 8.54
C ALA A 103 2.77 4.17 9.03
N HIS A 104 3.07 5.40 9.49
CA HIS A 104 4.38 5.87 9.95
C HIS A 104 5.46 5.89 8.86
N ASN A 105 5.05 5.89 7.58
CA ASN A 105 5.98 5.89 6.45
C ASN A 105 6.90 7.11 6.46
N SER A 106 8.14 6.94 6.00
CA SER A 106 9.04 8.06 5.69
C SER A 106 8.67 8.70 4.35
N THR A 107 8.24 7.87 3.39
CA THR A 107 7.85 8.29 2.04
C THR A 107 6.76 7.36 1.51
N ASN A 108 5.75 7.93 0.83
CA ASN A 108 4.77 7.20 0.04
C ASN A 108 5.17 7.29 -1.43
N PHE A 109 5.19 6.16 -2.14
CA PHE A 109 5.58 6.09 -3.57
C PHE A 109 4.38 6.01 -4.51
N VAL A 110 3.17 5.80 -3.97
CA VAL A 110 1.93 5.67 -4.74
C VAL A 110 0.95 6.79 -4.39
N LYS A 111 0.01 7.08 -5.30
CA LYS A 111 -1.02 8.12 -5.17
C LYS A 111 -2.40 7.48 -5.09
N ALA A 112 -3.37 8.22 -4.51
CA ALA A 112 -4.79 7.82 -4.54
C ALA A 112 -5.27 7.57 -5.98
N GLY A 113 -6.11 6.56 -6.17
CA GLY A 113 -6.60 6.07 -7.46
C GLY A 113 -5.69 5.07 -8.17
N GLN A 114 -4.42 4.93 -7.77
CA GLN A 114 -3.48 4.00 -8.40
C GLN A 114 -3.82 2.55 -8.07
N ARG A 115 -3.82 1.67 -9.09
CA ARG A 115 -3.91 0.22 -8.91
C ARG A 115 -2.54 -0.36 -8.60
N VAL A 116 -2.48 -1.26 -7.65
CA VAL A 116 -1.25 -1.96 -7.24
C VAL A 116 -1.47 -3.47 -7.23
N LYS A 117 -0.43 -4.22 -7.53
CA LYS A 117 -0.41 -5.69 -7.36
C LYS A 117 0.10 -6.04 -5.97
N ALA A 118 -0.21 -7.25 -5.47
CA ALA A 118 0.43 -7.78 -4.27
C ALA A 118 1.96 -7.76 -4.42
N GLY A 119 2.69 -7.36 -3.37
CA GLY A 119 4.14 -7.27 -3.37
C GLY A 119 4.72 -5.98 -3.98
N THR A 120 3.91 -5.13 -4.64
CA THR A 120 4.37 -3.83 -5.17
C THR A 120 4.92 -2.97 -4.04
N ILE A 121 6.11 -2.38 -4.20
CA ILE A 121 6.66 -1.41 -3.24
C ILE A 121 5.81 -0.13 -3.31
N ILE A 122 5.20 0.24 -2.19
CA ILE A 122 4.26 1.36 -2.08
C ILE A 122 4.79 2.49 -1.19
N ALA A 123 5.67 2.16 -0.24
CA ALA A 123 6.22 3.12 0.71
C ALA A 123 7.59 2.69 1.23
N ALA A 124 8.19 3.51 2.08
CA ALA A 124 9.36 3.18 2.89
C ALA A 124 9.04 3.39 4.38
N VAL A 125 9.56 2.50 5.23
CA VAL A 125 9.43 2.58 6.69
C VAL A 125 9.97 3.91 7.20
N GLY A 126 9.29 4.47 8.18
CA GLY A 126 9.71 5.70 8.85
C GLY A 126 9.31 5.76 10.30
N GLN A 127 9.16 7.00 10.78
CA GLN A 127 8.79 7.34 12.16
C GLN A 127 7.90 8.59 12.17
N THR A 128 7.03 8.75 11.17
CA THR A 128 6.17 9.93 11.09
C THR A 128 4.89 9.75 11.91
N GLY A 129 4.26 10.85 12.31
CA GLY A 129 3.09 10.82 13.17
C GLY A 129 3.42 10.45 14.61
N ARG A 130 2.55 9.68 15.28
CA ARG A 130 2.72 9.27 16.67
C ARG A 130 3.50 7.95 16.76
N ALA A 131 4.76 7.96 16.38
CA ALA A 131 5.66 6.82 16.41
C ALA A 131 6.90 7.14 17.26
N SER A 132 7.26 6.29 18.21
CA SER A 132 8.44 6.43 19.07
C SER A 132 9.72 5.89 18.43
N THR A 133 9.60 4.95 17.49
CA THR A 133 10.72 4.31 16.80
C THR A 133 10.37 4.07 15.33
N ASN A 134 11.38 3.72 14.52
CA ASN A 134 11.14 3.30 13.14
C ASN A 134 10.40 1.96 13.09
N HIS A 135 9.20 1.93 12.53
CA HIS A 135 8.40 0.73 12.33
C HIS A 135 7.33 0.98 11.26
N LEU A 136 6.78 -0.09 10.72
CA LEU A 136 5.53 -0.08 9.99
C LEU A 136 4.40 -0.41 10.97
N HIS A 137 3.41 0.49 11.10
CA HIS A 137 2.12 0.14 11.66
C HIS A 137 1.21 -0.36 10.55
N PHE A 138 0.78 -1.63 10.65
CA PHE A 138 0.01 -2.32 9.62
C PHE A 138 -1.35 -2.75 10.16
N GLU A 139 -2.43 -2.33 9.49
CA GLU A 139 -3.80 -2.73 9.83
C GLU A 139 -4.43 -3.51 8.69
N VAL A 140 -5.30 -4.45 9.06
CA VAL A 140 -6.26 -5.10 8.17
C VAL A 140 -7.65 -4.80 8.68
N ARG A 141 -8.53 -4.32 7.80
CA ARG A 141 -9.93 -4.04 8.10
C ARG A 141 -10.84 -4.77 7.14
N ARG A 142 -11.93 -5.30 7.66
CA ARG A 142 -13.03 -5.84 6.85
C ARG A 142 -14.29 -5.06 7.16
N HIS A 143 -14.89 -4.43 6.16
CA HIS A 143 -16.03 -3.50 6.33
C HIS A 143 -15.76 -2.48 7.45
N ASP A 144 -14.59 -1.85 7.40
CA ASP A 144 -14.06 -0.87 8.37
C ASP A 144 -13.80 -1.40 9.80
N VAL A 145 -14.11 -2.65 10.10
CA VAL A 145 -13.78 -3.29 11.38
C VAL A 145 -12.36 -3.83 11.34
N ALA A 146 -11.53 -3.37 12.29
CA ALA A 146 -10.14 -3.84 12.41
C ALA A 146 -10.09 -5.33 12.80
N ARG A 147 -9.20 -6.07 12.17
CA ARG A 147 -8.94 -7.51 12.39
C ARG A 147 -7.48 -7.72 12.70
N ASP A 148 -7.16 -8.77 13.47
CA ASP A 148 -5.76 -9.16 13.68
C ASP A 148 -5.11 -9.50 12.34
N PRO A 149 -4.04 -8.79 11.94
CA PRO A 149 -3.37 -9.07 10.68
C PRO A 149 -2.61 -10.38 10.66
N LEU A 150 -2.07 -10.85 11.80
CA LEU A 150 -1.14 -11.97 11.83
C LEU A 150 -1.69 -13.28 11.26
N PRO A 151 -2.92 -13.71 11.58
CA PRO A 151 -3.49 -14.93 10.99
C PRO A 151 -3.74 -14.82 9.48
N LEU A 152 -3.84 -13.59 8.95
CA LEU A 152 -4.13 -13.32 7.54
C LEU A 152 -2.87 -13.21 6.68
N LEU A 153 -1.71 -12.97 7.34
CA LEU A 153 -0.41 -12.87 6.69
C LEU A 153 0.20 -14.26 6.50
N ARG A 154 0.48 -14.61 5.26
CA ARG A 154 1.26 -15.80 4.94
C ARG A 154 2.59 -15.39 4.31
N SER A 155 3.67 -16.03 4.72
CA SER A 155 4.96 -15.86 4.07
C SER A 155 4.85 -16.28 2.61
N ALA A 156 5.26 -15.41 1.69
CA ALA A 156 5.43 -15.80 0.31
C ALA A 156 6.37 -17.02 0.25
N PRO A 157 6.12 -18.02 -0.63
CA PRO A 157 7.04 -19.12 -0.82
C PRO A 157 8.45 -18.57 -1.07
N ARG A 158 9.46 -19.16 -0.44
CA ARG A 158 10.88 -18.72 -0.52
C ARG A 158 11.37 -18.52 -1.95
N THR A 159 10.81 -19.27 -2.90
CA THR A 159 11.09 -19.20 -4.34
C THR A 159 10.67 -17.86 -4.99
N LEU A 160 9.62 -17.20 -4.50
CA LEU A 160 9.18 -15.90 -5.02
C LEU A 160 10.01 -14.75 -4.46
N GLN A 161 10.63 -14.91 -3.29
CA GLN A 161 11.52 -13.90 -2.71
C GLN A 161 12.81 -13.76 -3.52
N VAL A 162 13.33 -14.85 -4.09
CA VAL A 162 14.56 -14.83 -4.92
C VAL A 162 14.30 -14.16 -6.26
N LYS A 163 13.15 -14.44 -6.90
CA LYS A 163 12.84 -13.89 -8.23
C LYS A 163 12.52 -12.38 -8.23
N GLN A 164 12.09 -11.83 -7.08
CA GLN A 164 11.82 -10.39 -6.95
C GLN A 164 13.08 -9.55 -6.67
N ARG A 165 14.19 -10.17 -6.27
CA ARG A 165 15.47 -9.46 -6.08
C ARG A 165 16.14 -9.09 -7.41
N GLU A 166 15.84 -9.81 -8.49
CA GLU A 166 16.48 -9.61 -9.80
C GLU A 166 15.76 -8.63 -10.74
N GLY A 167 14.54 -8.19 -10.40
CA GLY A 167 13.71 -7.41 -11.31
C GLY A 167 13.32 -6.00 -10.86
N THR A 168 13.74 -5.52 -9.69
CA THR A 168 13.39 -4.17 -9.22
C THR A 168 14.65 -3.32 -9.18
N PRO A 169 14.80 -2.32 -10.07
CA PRO A 169 15.90 -1.37 -9.96
C PRO A 169 15.81 -0.68 -8.59
N PRO A 170 16.93 -0.46 -7.91
CA PRO A 170 16.95 0.30 -6.67
C PRO A 170 16.34 1.69 -6.91
N PRO A 171 15.67 2.28 -5.90
CA PRO A 171 15.19 3.64 -6.01
C PRO A 171 16.36 4.54 -6.41
N PRO A 172 16.14 5.58 -7.24
CA PRO A 172 17.22 6.42 -7.73
C PRO A 172 17.99 7.00 -6.54
N THR A 173 19.21 6.54 -6.37
CA THR A 173 20.17 7.11 -5.42
C THR A 173 20.38 8.55 -5.85
N ARG A 174 20.10 9.47 -4.95
CA ARG A 174 20.41 10.90 -5.09
C ARG A 174 21.88 11.02 -5.45
N ARG A 175 22.15 11.19 -6.74
CA ARG A 175 23.50 11.39 -7.29
C ARG A 175 24.09 12.56 -6.50
N LYS A 176 25.11 12.30 -5.68
CA LYS A 176 25.96 13.34 -5.14
C LYS A 176 26.50 14.08 -6.33
N LEU A 177 26.09 15.32 -6.54
CA LEU A 177 26.75 16.24 -7.44
C LEU A 177 28.17 16.39 -6.90
N THR A 178 29.08 15.64 -7.47
CA THR A 178 30.50 15.79 -7.21
C THR A 178 30.88 17.16 -7.75
N GLN A 179 31.25 18.02 -6.84
CA GLN A 179 31.92 19.29 -7.02
C GLN A 179 33.24 19.02 -7.81
N ARG A 180 33.17 19.06 -9.12
CA ARG A 180 34.32 18.99 -10.00
C ARG A 180 34.11 19.93 -11.17
N GLN A 181 34.23 21.23 -10.89
CA GLN A 181 34.55 22.27 -11.87
C GLN A 181 34.79 23.60 -11.14
N ALA A 182 35.93 23.72 -10.52
CA ALA A 182 36.55 25.00 -10.21
C ALA A 182 38.06 24.80 -10.15
N ARG A 183 38.67 24.59 -11.29
CA ARG A 183 40.08 24.90 -11.55
C ARG A 183 40.24 25.15 -13.04
N GLY A 184 40.64 26.36 -13.36
CA GLY A 184 41.09 26.76 -14.69
C GLY A 184 40.37 27.94 -15.25
N THR A 185 40.92 29.11 -14.94
CA THR A 185 41.46 30.12 -15.84
C THR A 185 41.75 31.38 -15.03
N GLU A 186 42.96 31.58 -14.67
CA GLU A 186 43.91 32.58 -15.16
C GLU A 186 43.40 34.02 -15.22
N ALA A 187 43.98 34.83 -14.38
CA ALA A 187 43.90 36.29 -14.39
C ALA A 187 44.71 36.87 -15.57
N PRO A 188 44.39 38.04 -16.06
CA PRO A 188 45.37 39.04 -16.42
C PRO A 188 45.04 40.44 -15.86
N PRO A 189 45.90 41.43 -16.11
CA PRO A 189 46.49 42.20 -15.07
C PRO A 189 45.98 43.69 -14.99
N THR A 190 46.33 44.27 -13.85
CA THR A 190 46.62 45.70 -13.61
C THR A 190 46.10 46.77 -14.58
N GLY A 191 45.32 47.68 -14.03
CA GLY A 191 45.11 49.02 -14.55
C GLY A 191 44.65 49.92 -13.42
N ALA A 192 45.62 50.68 -12.91
CA ALA A 192 45.41 51.82 -11.99
C ALA A 192 44.57 52.90 -12.65
N VAL A 193 43.72 53.61 -11.94
CA VAL A 193 43.67 55.08 -11.89
C VAL A 193 42.80 55.52 -10.69
N SER A 194 43.38 56.25 -9.84
CA SER A 194 43.04 57.37 -9.00
C SER A 194 41.71 58.09 -9.25
N GLY A 195 41.08 58.51 -8.20
CA GLY A 195 39.97 59.48 -8.26
C GLY A 195 39.21 59.62 -6.95
N SER A 196 39.69 60.50 -6.10
CA SER A 196 39.11 61.08 -4.91
C SER A 196 37.69 61.68 -5.08
N HIS A 197 36.97 61.74 -4.01
CA HIS A 197 36.14 62.77 -3.39
C HIS A 197 34.97 62.14 -2.63
N LEU A 198 34.91 62.18 -1.37
CA LEU A 198 34.60 63.20 -0.34
C LEU A 198 33.11 63.63 -0.30
N VAL A 199 32.65 63.67 0.96
CA VAL A 199 31.53 64.44 1.54
C VAL A 199 30.17 63.76 1.55
N ALA A 200 29.70 63.30 2.66
CA ALA A 200 29.11 63.93 3.84
C ALA A 200 27.58 64.04 3.82
N SER A 201 27.04 63.55 4.90
CA SER A 201 26.04 64.12 5.82
C SER A 201 24.54 64.02 5.51
N ALA A 202 23.90 63.48 6.50
CA ALA A 202 22.70 63.93 7.24
C ALA A 202 21.31 63.89 6.54
N ARG A 203 20.48 63.13 7.03
CA ARG A 203 19.37 63.29 7.97
C ARG A 203 18.56 62.01 8.07
#